data_0f89159aa4e1edef295147c895f584cd
#
_entry.id   0f89159aa4e1edef295147c895f584cd
#
_cell.length_a   1.000
_cell.length_b   1.000
_cell.length_c   1.000
_cell.angle_alpha   90.00
_cell.angle_beta   90.00
_cell.angle_gamma   90.00
#
_symmetry.space_group_name_H-M   'P 1'
#
loop_
_entity.id
_entity.type
_entity.pdbx_description
1 polymer ?
#
loop_
_entity_poly.entity_id
_entity_poly.type
_entity_poly.pdbx_seq_one_letter_code
_entity_poly.pdbx_strand_id
1 'polypeptide(L)'
;PQDRSSAASDVYKRQPMEEPRMTLKNGPRVTMDSTRMTQHGNWSGSIVFQKKKFDLKKEGLVGTRDRSWGIRPVGAADAQMMPSDKLPQFYWLWAPANFTNFSSHLYFVDNEEGITTHSHCVKQEEKISSKFEELSKEIEYKKNSRRISKAIFSASKKDGSKISWSLEPKYHIYMCGLGYMHPEWGHGQFKGDNQSHYDSYNLNEDLHDPPFLHIQAICEFHVVEDEQKHNGI
;
A
#
# COMPACT_ATOMS: atom_id res chain seq x y z
N PRO A 1 29.76 1.44 6.32
CA PRO A 1 29.96 1.49 4.89
C PRO A 1 28.60 1.71 4.24
N GLN A 2 28.41 2.89 3.66
CA GLN A 2 27.19 3.19 2.94
C GLN A 2 27.11 2.30 1.71
N ASP A 3 26.14 1.39 1.67
CA ASP A 3 25.76 0.72 0.43
C ASP A 3 25.16 1.77 -0.50
N ARG A 4 25.92 2.16 -1.51
CA ARG A 4 25.45 3.12 -2.50
C ARG A 4 24.55 2.41 -3.48
N SER A 5 23.26 2.75 -3.52
CA SER A 5 22.42 2.45 -4.65
C SER A 5 22.83 3.34 -5.83
N SER A 6 23.31 2.76 -6.94
CA SER A 6 23.41 3.51 -8.18
C SER A 6 22.00 3.68 -8.75
N ALA A 7 21.71 4.87 -9.28
CA ALA A 7 20.37 5.26 -9.71
C ALA A 7 19.72 4.23 -10.63
N ALA A 8 18.66 3.60 -10.15
CA ALA A 8 17.75 2.86 -11.00
C ALA A 8 16.91 3.89 -11.77
N SER A 9 16.85 3.80 -13.09
CA SER A 9 15.94 4.60 -13.89
C SER A 9 14.68 3.81 -14.18
N ASP A 10 13.55 4.47 -14.03
CA ASP A 10 12.23 3.96 -14.36
C ASP A 10 12.06 3.97 -15.87
N VAL A 11 11.95 2.81 -16.51
CA VAL A 11 11.96 2.65 -17.97
C VAL A 11 10.54 2.63 -18.55
N TYR A 12 9.58 2.13 -17.82
CA TYR A 12 8.19 2.05 -18.24
C TYR A 12 7.25 2.40 -17.10
N LYS A 13 6.38 3.36 -17.35
CA LYS A 13 5.34 3.79 -16.40
C LYS A 13 3.97 3.61 -17.03
N ARG A 14 3.10 2.90 -16.33
CA ARG A 14 1.68 2.90 -16.65
C ARG A 14 1.07 4.26 -16.29
N GLN A 15 -0.13 4.54 -16.81
CA GLN A 15 -0.88 5.73 -16.40
C GLN A 15 -1.14 5.69 -14.88
N PRO A 16 -1.04 6.83 -14.19
CA PRO A 16 -1.38 6.90 -12.78
C PRO A 16 -2.88 6.66 -12.57
N MET A 17 -3.20 5.93 -11.52
CA MET A 17 -4.56 5.69 -11.06
C MET A 17 -4.84 6.64 -9.90
N GLU A 18 -5.76 7.57 -10.10
CA GLU A 18 -6.18 8.51 -9.06
C GLU A 18 -7.25 7.88 -8.19
N GLU A 19 -7.07 7.98 -6.88
CA GLU A 19 -8.05 7.55 -5.89
C GLU A 19 -9.06 8.68 -5.61
N PRO A 20 -10.29 8.35 -5.22
CA PRO A 20 -11.23 9.33 -4.72
C PRO A 20 -10.64 10.13 -3.55
N ARG A 21 -10.87 11.44 -3.56
CA ARG A 21 -10.44 12.30 -2.46
C ARG A 21 -11.06 11.84 -1.15
N MET A 22 -10.26 11.70 -0.11
CA MET A 22 -10.69 11.27 1.20
C MET A 22 -10.60 12.43 2.19
N THR A 23 -11.73 12.74 2.82
CA THR A 23 -11.82 13.77 3.85
C THR A 23 -12.31 13.16 5.15
N LEU A 24 -11.49 13.23 6.20
CA LEU A 24 -11.85 12.81 7.56
C LEU A 24 -11.91 14.04 8.47
N LYS A 25 -12.88 14.02 9.37
CA LYS A 25 -13.11 15.10 10.34
C LYS A 25 -13.20 14.56 11.76
N ASN A 26 -12.73 15.33 12.72
CA ASN A 26 -13.04 15.18 14.14
C ASN A 26 -13.81 16.42 14.60
N GLY A 27 -15.12 16.28 14.78
CA GLY A 27 -16.02 17.42 14.93
C GLY A 27 -15.94 18.36 13.71
N PRO A 28 -15.80 19.67 13.91
CA PRO A 28 -15.68 20.63 12.80
C PRO A 28 -14.30 20.62 12.13
N ARG A 29 -13.30 19.98 12.73
CA ARG A 29 -11.91 20.01 12.27
C ARG A 29 -11.64 18.94 11.22
N VAL A 30 -11.05 19.35 10.10
CA VAL A 30 -10.52 18.42 9.11
C VAL A 30 -9.19 17.86 9.63
N THR A 31 -9.13 16.55 9.86
CA THR A 31 -7.94 15.83 10.32
C THR A 31 -7.17 15.21 9.16
N MET A 32 -7.87 14.88 8.09
CA MET A 32 -7.27 14.40 6.85
C MET A 32 -8.11 14.89 5.67
N ASP A 33 -7.45 15.37 4.64
CA ASP A 33 -8.08 15.76 3.38
C ASP A 33 -7.03 15.61 2.28
N SER A 34 -7.06 14.48 1.62
CA SER A 34 -5.99 14.11 0.70
C SER A 34 -6.49 13.50 -0.59
N THR A 35 -5.77 13.82 -1.65
CA THR A 35 -5.81 13.11 -2.92
C THR A 35 -4.58 12.23 -3.00
N ARG A 36 -4.75 11.04 -3.57
CA ARG A 36 -3.66 10.08 -3.78
C ARG A 36 -3.69 9.57 -5.21
N MET A 37 -2.53 9.28 -5.74
CA MET A 37 -2.39 8.52 -6.96
C MET A 37 -1.39 7.37 -6.78
N THR A 38 -1.70 6.25 -7.41
CA THR A 38 -0.82 5.09 -7.52
C THR A 38 -0.41 4.87 -8.95
N GLN A 39 0.86 4.58 -9.19
CA GLN A 39 1.40 4.33 -10.52
C GLN A 39 2.33 3.12 -10.47
N HIS A 40 2.17 2.23 -11.42
CA HIS A 40 3.02 1.05 -11.59
C HIS A 40 4.04 1.24 -12.70
N GLY A 41 5.15 0.57 -12.59
CA GLY A 41 6.21 0.58 -13.60
C GLY A 41 7.20 -0.56 -13.44
N ASN A 42 8.16 -0.61 -14.35
CA ASN A 42 9.27 -1.55 -14.31
C ASN A 42 10.57 -0.79 -14.02
N TRP A 43 11.48 -1.43 -13.32
CA TRP A 43 12.77 -0.87 -13.01
C TRP A 43 13.84 -1.38 -13.96
N SER A 44 14.80 -0.52 -14.25
CA SER A 44 16.05 -0.90 -14.92
C SER A 44 17.24 -0.26 -14.22
N GLY A 45 18.44 -0.71 -14.56
CA GLY A 45 19.67 -0.31 -13.90
C GLY A 45 20.15 -1.36 -12.92
N SER A 46 20.89 -0.98 -11.91
CA SER A 46 21.42 -1.92 -10.93
C SER A 46 21.42 -1.38 -9.52
N ILE A 47 21.26 -2.28 -8.57
CA ILE A 47 21.44 -2.01 -7.13
C ILE A 47 22.62 -2.84 -6.64
N VAL A 48 23.46 -2.24 -5.79
CA VAL A 48 24.52 -2.95 -5.08
C VAL A 48 24.15 -3.01 -3.60
N PHE A 49 24.02 -4.21 -3.09
CA PHE A 49 23.75 -4.47 -1.68
C PHE A 49 24.71 -5.53 -1.15
N GLN A 50 25.37 -5.29 -0.03
CA GLN A 50 26.38 -6.18 0.56
C GLN A 50 27.41 -6.69 -0.48
N LYS A 51 27.92 -5.79 -1.32
CA LYS A 51 28.87 -6.06 -2.43
C LYS A 51 28.30 -6.92 -3.57
N LYS A 52 27.04 -7.37 -3.52
CA LYS A 52 26.38 -8.09 -4.59
C LYS A 52 25.63 -7.10 -5.48
N LYS A 53 25.85 -7.20 -6.80
CA LYS A 53 25.15 -6.39 -7.80
C LYS A 53 23.93 -7.14 -8.33
N PHE A 54 22.79 -6.46 -8.36
CA PHE A 54 21.53 -6.94 -8.93
C PHE A 54 21.20 -6.11 -10.17
N ASP A 55 20.92 -6.76 -11.27
CA ASP A 55 20.42 -6.13 -12.50
C ASP A 55 18.89 -6.14 -12.44
N LEU A 56 18.28 -4.97 -12.27
CA LEU A 56 16.86 -4.85 -12.01
C LEU A 56 15.97 -5.31 -13.16
N LYS A 57 16.41 -5.08 -14.40
CA LYS A 57 15.69 -5.52 -15.59
C LYS A 57 15.75 -7.04 -15.74
N LYS A 58 16.92 -7.65 -15.51
CA LYS A 58 17.12 -9.10 -15.58
C LYS A 58 16.34 -9.83 -14.51
N GLU A 59 16.27 -9.26 -13.30
CA GLU A 59 15.47 -9.79 -12.18
C GLU A 59 13.96 -9.55 -12.35
N GLY A 60 13.54 -8.81 -13.39
CA GLY A 60 12.13 -8.54 -13.67
C GLY A 60 11.45 -7.67 -12.60
N LEU A 61 12.22 -6.78 -11.97
CA LEU A 61 11.68 -5.98 -10.86
C LEU A 61 10.64 -4.96 -11.32
N VAL A 62 9.51 -4.99 -10.64
CA VAL A 62 8.41 -4.03 -10.80
C VAL A 62 8.41 -3.03 -9.65
N GLY A 63 7.79 -1.89 -9.86
CA GLY A 63 7.69 -0.85 -8.85
C GLY A 63 6.31 -0.23 -8.79
N THR A 64 5.97 0.21 -7.59
CA THR A 64 4.76 0.99 -7.34
C THR A 64 5.17 2.34 -6.76
N ARG A 65 4.64 3.41 -7.32
CA ARG A 65 4.79 4.76 -6.80
C ARG A 65 3.47 5.22 -6.21
N ASP A 66 3.45 5.45 -4.91
CA ASP A 66 2.37 6.13 -4.19
C ASP A 66 2.74 7.60 -4.01
N ARG A 67 1.82 8.48 -4.36
CA ARG A 67 1.96 9.92 -4.12
C ARG A 67 0.64 10.49 -3.63
N SER A 68 0.70 11.18 -2.50
CA SER A 68 -0.45 11.89 -1.95
C SER A 68 -0.10 13.33 -1.61
N TRP A 69 -1.11 14.19 -1.63
CA TRP A 69 -1.01 15.59 -1.24
C TRP A 69 -2.30 16.06 -0.58
N GLY A 70 -2.19 17.08 0.25
CA GLY A 70 -3.29 17.62 1.03
C GLY A 70 -2.99 17.69 2.53
N ILE A 71 -4.02 17.67 3.36
CA ILE A 71 -3.91 17.68 4.81
C ILE A 71 -3.75 16.23 5.30
N ARG A 72 -2.69 15.97 6.06
CA ARG A 72 -2.41 14.66 6.64
C ARG A 72 -1.92 14.80 8.08
N PRO A 73 -2.25 13.84 8.96
CA PRO A 73 -1.75 13.82 10.33
C PRO A 73 -0.31 13.28 10.37
N VAL A 74 0.67 14.10 9.99
CA VAL A 74 2.10 13.78 10.02
C VAL A 74 2.87 14.83 10.81
N GLY A 75 4.03 14.46 11.34
CA GLY A 75 4.87 15.35 12.15
C GLY A 75 4.45 15.37 13.61
N ALA A 76 4.79 16.47 14.30
CA ALA A 76 4.42 16.65 15.69
C ALA A 76 2.90 16.74 15.86
N ALA A 77 2.40 16.14 16.93
CA ALA A 77 1.00 16.27 17.28
C ALA A 77 0.62 17.73 17.50
N ASP A 78 -0.53 18.14 16.99
CA ASP A 78 -1.07 19.47 17.24
C ASP A 78 -1.51 19.57 18.70
N ALA A 79 -0.95 20.53 19.44
CA ALA A 79 -1.27 20.76 20.83
C ALA A 79 -2.74 21.16 21.10
N GLN A 80 -3.47 21.55 20.07
CA GLN A 80 -4.87 21.94 20.15
C GLN A 80 -5.82 20.90 19.57
N MET A 81 -5.41 19.63 19.53
CA MET A 81 -6.32 18.55 19.11
C MET A 81 -7.54 18.52 20.03
N MET A 82 -8.73 18.44 19.42
CA MET A 82 -9.93 18.14 20.20
C MET A 82 -9.75 16.76 20.84
N PRO A 83 -10.08 16.63 22.14
CA PRO A 83 -10.13 15.33 22.78
C PRO A 83 -11.04 14.40 21.99
N SER A 84 -10.58 13.19 21.75
CA SER A 84 -11.42 12.13 21.21
C SER A 84 -11.81 11.20 22.35
N ASP A 85 -13.09 10.94 22.50
CA ASP A 85 -13.61 10.00 23.51
C ASP A 85 -13.20 8.54 23.20
N LYS A 86 -12.72 8.29 21.99
CA LYS A 86 -12.30 6.98 21.53
C LYS A 86 -10.94 7.07 20.84
N LEU A 87 -10.11 6.04 21.01
CA LEU A 87 -8.95 5.85 20.19
C LEU A 87 -9.38 5.64 18.74
N PRO A 88 -8.77 6.32 17.76
CA PRO A 88 -9.09 6.09 16.37
C PRO A 88 -8.75 4.65 16.00
N GLN A 89 -9.77 3.90 15.61
CA GLN A 89 -9.61 2.54 15.11
C GLN A 89 -10.14 2.47 13.70
N PHE A 90 -9.31 2.01 12.80
CA PHE A 90 -9.67 1.73 11.42
C PHE A 90 -8.81 0.60 10.89
N TYR A 91 -9.33 -0.10 9.91
CA TYR A 91 -8.59 -1.06 9.14
C TYR A 91 -8.47 -0.53 7.71
N TRP A 92 -7.25 -0.40 7.24
CA TRP A 92 -6.97 0.04 5.88
C TRP A 92 -6.22 -1.04 5.13
N LEU A 93 -6.87 -1.57 4.12
CA LEU A 93 -6.27 -2.49 3.18
C LEU A 93 -6.05 -1.75 1.86
N TRP A 94 -4.83 -1.73 1.40
CA TRP A 94 -4.40 -1.08 0.17
C TRP A 94 -3.62 -2.10 -0.66
N ALA A 95 -4.14 -2.48 -1.83
CA ALA A 95 -3.64 -3.58 -2.63
C ALA A 95 -3.41 -3.15 -4.09
N PRO A 96 -2.28 -2.48 -4.35
CA PRO A 96 -1.78 -2.29 -5.71
C PRO A 96 -1.22 -3.60 -6.24
N ALA A 97 -1.56 -3.97 -7.46
CA ALA A 97 -1.07 -5.19 -8.09
C ALA A 97 -0.61 -4.92 -9.53
N ASN A 98 0.50 -5.52 -9.91
CA ASN A 98 1.09 -5.37 -11.23
C ASN A 98 1.06 -6.70 -11.99
N PHE A 99 0.49 -6.68 -13.18
CA PHE A 99 0.37 -7.81 -14.10
C PHE A 99 1.08 -7.49 -15.41
N THR A 100 1.31 -8.48 -16.25
CA THR A 100 1.99 -8.27 -17.53
C THR A 100 1.32 -7.22 -18.41
N ASN A 101 0.00 -7.27 -18.55
CA ASN A 101 -0.74 -6.42 -19.49
C ASN A 101 -1.52 -5.29 -18.83
N PHE A 102 -1.72 -5.34 -17.52
CA PHE A 102 -2.46 -4.33 -16.77
C PHE A 102 -1.89 -4.18 -15.36
N SER A 103 -2.38 -3.19 -14.65
CA SER A 103 -2.26 -3.08 -13.21
C SER A 103 -3.63 -2.87 -12.59
N SER A 104 -3.79 -3.27 -11.36
CA SER A 104 -5.01 -2.98 -10.60
C SER A 104 -4.66 -2.34 -9.27
N HIS A 105 -5.59 -1.57 -8.79
CA HIS A 105 -5.51 -0.97 -7.48
C HIS A 105 -6.87 -1.08 -6.80
N LEU A 106 -6.87 -1.65 -5.62
CA LEU A 106 -8.06 -1.71 -4.79
C LEU A 106 -7.72 -1.33 -3.36
N TYR A 107 -8.65 -0.70 -2.66
CA TYR A 107 -8.54 -0.50 -1.23
C TYR A 107 -9.90 -0.58 -0.53
N PHE A 108 -9.84 -0.86 0.77
CA PHE A 108 -10.95 -0.81 1.71
C PHE A 108 -10.52 -0.06 2.95
N VAL A 109 -11.42 0.75 3.48
CA VAL A 109 -11.29 1.37 4.78
C VAL A 109 -12.49 0.94 5.62
N ASP A 110 -12.22 0.23 6.70
CA ASP A 110 -13.25 -0.19 7.65
C ASP A 110 -13.12 0.61 8.95
N ASN A 111 -14.25 0.83 9.60
CA ASN A 111 -14.30 1.40 10.94
C ASN A 111 -14.02 0.33 12.02
N GLU A 112 -14.14 0.72 13.29
CA GLU A 112 -13.94 -0.15 14.44
C GLU A 112 -14.91 -1.35 14.53
N GLU A 113 -16.05 -1.26 13.85
CA GLU A 113 -17.08 -2.31 13.78
C GLU A 113 -16.87 -3.26 12.61
N GLY A 114 -15.83 -3.01 11.78
CA GLY A 114 -15.54 -3.78 10.58
C GLY A 114 -16.44 -3.42 9.39
N ILE A 115 -17.17 -2.30 9.48
CA ILE A 115 -18.02 -1.81 8.39
C ILE A 115 -17.14 -1.02 7.41
N THR A 116 -17.21 -1.38 6.14
CA THR A 116 -16.50 -0.65 5.07
C THR A 116 -17.13 0.73 4.87
N THR A 117 -16.36 1.77 5.14
CA THR A 117 -16.74 3.17 4.96
C THR A 117 -16.30 3.73 3.62
N HIS A 118 -15.18 3.25 3.10
CA HIS A 118 -14.64 3.65 1.79
C HIS A 118 -14.08 2.42 1.09
N SER A 119 -14.31 2.35 -0.19
CA SER A 119 -13.68 1.34 -1.06
C SER A 119 -13.50 1.88 -2.47
N HIS A 120 -12.51 1.36 -3.15
CA HIS A 120 -12.21 1.74 -4.53
C HIS A 120 -11.52 0.59 -5.24
N CYS A 121 -11.87 0.40 -6.51
CA CYS A 121 -11.18 -0.53 -7.38
C CYS A 121 -11.08 0.02 -8.79
N VAL A 122 -9.88 -0.06 -9.35
CA VAL A 122 -9.60 0.31 -10.72
C VAL A 122 -8.62 -0.68 -11.36
N LYS A 123 -8.86 -1.01 -12.61
CA LYS A 123 -7.93 -1.71 -13.49
C LYS A 123 -7.43 -0.74 -14.54
N GLN A 124 -6.13 -0.67 -14.74
CA GLN A 124 -5.46 0.19 -15.71
C GLN A 124 -4.75 -0.66 -16.76
N GLU A 125 -5.26 -0.69 -17.93
CA GLU A 125 -4.58 -1.11 -19.15
C GLU A 125 -3.88 0.09 -19.78
N GLU A 126 -3.09 -0.08 -20.84
CA GLU A 126 -2.27 1.01 -21.40
C GLU A 126 -2.92 2.41 -21.32
N LYS A 127 -4.07 2.59 -21.98
CA LYS A 127 -4.81 3.88 -22.07
C LYS A 127 -6.21 3.81 -21.49
N ILE A 128 -6.66 2.61 -21.09
CA ILE A 128 -8.02 2.37 -20.63
C ILE A 128 -8.01 2.17 -19.12
N SER A 129 -8.81 2.96 -18.44
CA SER A 129 -9.05 2.82 -17.00
C SER A 129 -10.48 2.34 -16.78
N SER A 130 -10.62 1.17 -16.15
CA SER A 130 -11.91 0.59 -15.81
C SER A 130 -12.12 0.65 -14.31
N LYS A 131 -13.19 1.33 -13.88
CA LYS A 131 -13.61 1.35 -12.48
C LYS A 131 -14.60 0.23 -12.22
N PHE A 132 -14.50 -0.37 -11.05
CA PHE A 132 -15.40 -1.41 -10.57
C PHE A 132 -16.19 -0.89 -9.37
N GLU A 133 -17.39 -1.39 -9.24
CA GLU A 133 -18.34 -1.07 -8.16
C GLU A 133 -18.65 -2.37 -7.38
N GLU A 134 -19.53 -2.31 -6.40
CA GLU A 134 -20.00 -3.48 -5.62
C GLU A 134 -18.85 -4.35 -5.09
N LEU A 135 -17.87 -3.70 -4.47
CA LEU A 135 -16.70 -4.39 -3.95
C LEU A 135 -17.06 -5.20 -2.70
N SER A 136 -16.54 -6.43 -2.66
CA SER A 136 -16.62 -7.30 -1.50
C SER A 136 -15.26 -7.88 -1.15
N LYS A 137 -15.10 -8.34 0.09
CA LYS A 137 -13.87 -8.95 0.59
C LYS A 137 -14.16 -10.11 1.52
N GLU A 138 -13.33 -11.13 1.42
CA GLU A 138 -13.22 -12.24 2.35
C GLU A 138 -11.78 -12.33 2.80
N ILE A 139 -11.52 -12.26 4.10
CA ILE A 139 -10.17 -12.21 4.65
C ILE A 139 -10.00 -13.31 5.68
N GLU A 140 -9.01 -14.15 5.49
CA GLU A 140 -8.55 -15.13 6.45
C GLU A 140 -7.29 -14.62 7.15
N TYR A 141 -7.23 -14.79 8.47
CA TYR A 141 -6.08 -14.39 9.28
C TYR A 141 -5.30 -15.60 9.78
N LYS A 142 -4.00 -15.44 9.95
CA LYS A 142 -3.19 -16.43 10.67
C LYS A 142 -3.71 -16.56 12.10
N LYS A 143 -3.70 -17.78 12.62
CA LYS A 143 -4.16 -18.07 14.00
C LYS A 143 -3.46 -17.16 15.01
N ASN A 144 -4.23 -16.54 15.90
CA ASN A 144 -3.76 -15.63 16.94
C ASN A 144 -2.95 -14.43 16.41
N SER A 145 -3.19 -13.99 15.19
CA SER A 145 -2.46 -12.91 14.54
C SER A 145 -3.43 -11.97 13.83
N ARG A 146 -2.99 -10.74 13.58
CA ARG A 146 -3.66 -9.78 12.69
C ARG A 146 -3.14 -9.87 11.26
N ARG A 147 -2.26 -10.82 10.97
CA ARG A 147 -1.66 -11.00 9.65
C ARG A 147 -2.60 -11.80 8.76
N ILE A 148 -2.83 -11.30 7.58
CA ILE A 148 -3.63 -12.01 6.57
C ILE A 148 -2.88 -13.27 6.14
N SER A 149 -3.58 -14.40 6.10
CA SER A 149 -3.10 -15.64 5.49
C SER A 149 -3.56 -15.77 4.04
N LYS A 150 -4.78 -15.30 3.75
CA LYS A 150 -5.37 -15.27 2.41
C LYS A 150 -6.42 -14.19 2.35
N ALA A 151 -6.61 -13.60 1.19
CA ALA A 151 -7.77 -12.74 0.95
C ALA A 151 -8.33 -12.98 -0.45
N ILE A 152 -9.65 -12.81 -0.58
CA ILE A 152 -10.39 -12.82 -1.84
C ILE A 152 -11.16 -11.52 -1.92
N PHE A 153 -11.05 -10.83 -3.04
CA PHE A 153 -11.81 -9.64 -3.35
C PHE A 153 -12.62 -9.87 -4.61
N SER A 154 -13.81 -9.34 -4.66
CA SER A 154 -14.65 -9.39 -5.85
C SER A 154 -15.23 -8.02 -6.12
N ALA A 155 -15.42 -7.71 -7.39
CA ALA A 155 -16.04 -6.48 -7.83
C ALA A 155 -16.79 -6.69 -9.14
N SER A 156 -17.77 -5.84 -9.42
CA SER A 156 -18.52 -5.86 -10.67
C SER A 156 -18.52 -4.50 -11.33
N LYS A 157 -18.74 -4.48 -12.65
CA LYS A 157 -19.05 -3.29 -13.43
C LYS A 157 -20.56 -3.18 -13.65
N LYS A 158 -21.01 -2.00 -14.06
CA LYS A 158 -22.43 -1.75 -14.40
C LYS A 158 -22.96 -2.64 -15.54
N ASP A 159 -22.08 -3.09 -16.42
CA ASP A 159 -22.43 -4.01 -17.51
C ASP A 159 -22.58 -5.47 -17.08
N GLY A 160 -22.35 -5.76 -15.80
CA GLY A 160 -22.43 -7.11 -15.21
C GLY A 160 -21.12 -7.90 -15.29
N SER A 161 -20.07 -7.39 -15.94
CA SER A 161 -18.75 -8.04 -15.93
C SER A 161 -18.17 -8.07 -14.52
N LYS A 162 -17.51 -9.18 -14.17
CA LYS A 162 -16.99 -9.43 -12.82
C LYS A 162 -15.48 -9.64 -12.85
N ILE A 163 -14.86 -9.24 -11.78
CA ILE A 163 -13.44 -9.49 -11.54
C ILE A 163 -13.26 -9.95 -10.10
N SER A 164 -12.38 -10.92 -9.89
CA SER A 164 -11.99 -11.35 -8.56
C SER A 164 -10.48 -11.46 -8.44
N TRP A 165 -9.97 -11.11 -7.27
CA TRP A 165 -8.57 -11.24 -6.89
C TRP A 165 -8.47 -12.22 -5.74
N SER A 166 -7.55 -13.18 -5.85
CA SER A 166 -7.09 -13.98 -4.72
C SER A 166 -5.65 -13.62 -4.47
N LEU A 167 -5.30 -13.36 -3.23
CA LEU A 167 -3.94 -13.02 -2.86
C LEU A 167 -3.47 -13.86 -1.68
N GLU A 168 -2.19 -14.24 -1.73
CA GLU A 168 -1.49 -14.98 -0.68
C GLU A 168 -0.21 -14.24 -0.31
N PRO A 169 -0.10 -13.72 0.95
CA PRO A 169 1.12 -13.11 1.43
C PRO A 169 2.27 -14.10 1.50
N LYS A 170 3.43 -13.75 0.95
CA LYS A 170 4.66 -14.53 1.04
C LYS A 170 5.55 -14.06 2.18
N TYR A 171 5.71 -12.76 2.29
CA TYR A 171 6.43 -12.13 3.40
C TYR A 171 5.92 -10.70 3.59
N HIS A 172 6.25 -10.09 4.70
CA HIS A 172 5.83 -8.73 5.00
C HIS A 172 6.99 -7.84 5.43
N ILE A 173 6.82 -6.54 5.21
CA ILE A 173 7.76 -5.48 5.55
C ILE A 173 7.09 -4.58 6.57
N TYR A 174 7.79 -4.28 7.66
CA TYR A 174 7.32 -3.31 8.65
C TYR A 174 7.50 -1.89 8.13
N MET A 175 6.40 -1.17 7.97
CA MET A 175 6.40 0.20 7.49
C MET A 175 7.02 1.18 8.50
N CYS A 176 7.20 0.76 9.74
CA CYS A 176 7.96 1.47 10.74
C CYS A 176 9.37 1.83 10.23
N GLY A 177 10.05 0.91 9.53
CA GLY A 177 11.35 1.17 8.91
C GLY A 177 11.37 2.26 7.84
N LEU A 178 10.18 2.68 7.37
CA LEU A 178 9.99 3.82 6.47
C LEU A 178 9.45 5.06 7.19
N GLY A 179 9.41 5.03 8.53
CA GLY A 179 8.98 6.15 9.37
C GLY A 179 7.52 6.13 9.81
N TYR A 180 6.72 5.13 9.43
CA TYR A 180 5.35 5.01 9.92
C TYR A 180 5.34 4.57 11.38
N MET A 181 4.83 5.45 12.26
CA MET A 181 4.81 5.23 13.72
C MET A 181 6.19 4.93 14.34
N HIS A 182 7.26 5.28 13.64
CA HIS A 182 8.60 5.11 14.19
C HIS A 182 8.79 6.04 15.39
N PRO A 183 9.29 5.54 16.55
CA PRO A 183 9.36 6.33 17.78
C PRO A 183 10.32 7.52 17.67
N GLU A 184 11.38 7.41 16.88
CA GLU A 184 12.39 8.46 16.74
C GLU A 184 12.41 9.09 15.35
N TRP A 185 12.21 8.31 14.29
CA TRP A 185 12.32 8.75 12.89
C TRP A 185 10.97 8.78 12.19
N GLY A 186 9.94 9.21 12.92
CA GLY A 186 8.59 9.34 12.39
C GLY A 186 8.50 10.33 11.23
N HIS A 187 7.54 10.11 10.34
CA HIS A 187 7.27 11.00 9.23
C HIS A 187 7.03 12.45 9.70
N GLY A 188 7.62 13.41 8.98
CA GLY A 188 7.48 14.84 9.27
C GLY A 188 8.31 15.34 10.46
N GLN A 189 9.12 14.50 11.10
CA GLN A 189 10.05 14.92 12.15
C GLN A 189 11.38 15.35 11.54
N PHE A 190 11.77 16.59 11.79
CA PHE A 190 13.07 17.09 11.36
C PHE A 190 14.18 16.54 12.24
N LYS A 191 15.21 15.97 11.65
CA LYS A 191 16.38 15.36 12.31
C LYS A 191 17.70 16.04 11.96
N GLY A 192 17.67 17.16 11.25
CA GLY A 192 18.83 17.84 10.71
C GLY A 192 19.01 17.60 9.21
N ASP A 193 19.92 18.34 8.60
CA ASP A 193 20.22 18.23 7.18
C ASP A 193 21.02 16.96 6.88
N ASN A 194 20.68 16.28 5.79
CA ASN A 194 21.41 15.12 5.27
C ASN A 194 21.56 13.96 6.29
N GLN A 195 20.60 13.81 7.19
CA GLN A 195 20.58 12.69 8.12
C GLN A 195 19.98 11.44 7.45
N SER A 196 20.50 10.29 7.85
CA SER A 196 19.99 8.99 7.43
C SER A 196 19.93 8.03 8.61
N HIS A 197 18.95 7.14 8.59
CA HIS A 197 18.78 6.11 9.59
C HIS A 197 18.59 4.75 8.91
N TYR A 198 18.90 3.69 9.62
CA TYR A 198 18.81 2.33 9.14
C TYR A 198 18.25 1.43 10.23
N ASP A 199 17.21 0.67 9.89
CA ASP A 199 16.62 -0.37 10.73
C ASP A 199 16.80 -1.74 10.10
N SER A 200 16.83 -2.76 10.94
CA SER A 200 16.85 -4.16 10.52
C SER A 200 15.84 -4.95 11.33
N TYR A 201 14.99 -5.69 10.65
CA TYR A 201 13.95 -6.50 11.25
C TYR A 201 14.10 -7.97 10.86
N ASN A 202 13.90 -8.86 11.82
CA ASN A 202 13.81 -10.28 11.56
C ASN A 202 12.40 -10.62 11.04
N LEU A 203 12.27 -10.97 9.76
CA LEU A 203 10.97 -11.27 9.16
C LEU A 203 10.34 -12.60 9.64
N ASN A 204 11.08 -13.41 10.41
CA ASN A 204 10.53 -14.61 11.04
C ASN A 204 9.81 -14.30 12.37
N GLU A 205 9.93 -13.08 12.87
CA GLU A 205 9.24 -12.61 14.06
C GLU A 205 7.96 -11.87 13.68
N ASP A 206 6.84 -12.25 14.28
CA ASP A 206 5.56 -11.58 14.08
C ASP A 206 5.35 -10.55 15.20
N LEU A 207 5.87 -9.35 14.99
CA LEU A 207 5.80 -8.24 15.94
C LEU A 207 4.42 -7.58 15.91
N HIS A 208 3.84 -7.32 17.08
CA HIS A 208 2.47 -6.81 17.22
C HIS A 208 2.34 -5.47 17.96
N ASP A 209 3.44 -4.90 18.43
CA ASP A 209 3.44 -3.58 19.07
C ASP A 209 2.99 -2.48 18.09
N PRO A 210 2.48 -1.35 18.59
CA PRO A 210 1.95 -0.28 17.73
C PRO A 210 2.80 0.12 16.53
N PRO A 211 4.14 0.25 16.61
CA PRO A 211 4.98 0.54 15.45
C PRO A 211 4.91 -0.51 14.33
N PHE A 212 4.52 -1.74 14.66
CA PHE A 212 4.49 -2.88 13.73
C PHE A 212 3.09 -3.24 13.22
N LEU A 213 2.09 -2.41 13.52
CA LEU A 213 0.73 -2.65 13.03
C LEU A 213 0.56 -2.27 11.55
N HIS A 214 1.36 -1.34 11.04
CA HIS A 214 1.37 -0.98 9.62
C HIS A 214 2.40 -1.83 8.89
N ILE A 215 1.92 -2.74 8.09
CA ILE A 215 2.77 -3.63 7.29
C ILE A 215 2.45 -3.52 5.82
N GLN A 216 3.43 -3.85 4.98
CA GLN A 216 3.23 -4.15 3.58
C GLN A 216 3.51 -5.63 3.35
N ALA A 217 2.49 -6.39 3.01
CA ALA A 217 2.62 -7.79 2.67
C ALA A 217 2.88 -7.92 1.17
N ILE A 218 3.99 -8.51 0.80
CA ILE A 218 4.27 -8.87 -0.60
C ILE A 218 3.52 -10.16 -0.89
N CYS A 219 2.65 -10.10 -1.88
CA CYS A 219 1.69 -11.17 -2.19
C CYS A 219 1.86 -11.69 -3.61
N GLU A 220 1.53 -12.95 -3.80
CA GLU A 220 1.15 -13.43 -5.11
C GLU A 220 -0.33 -13.12 -5.35
N PHE A 221 -0.63 -12.58 -6.52
CA PHE A 221 -1.97 -12.25 -6.95
C PHE A 221 -2.41 -13.18 -8.07
N HIS A 222 -3.63 -13.69 -7.95
CA HIS A 222 -4.33 -14.37 -9.03
C HIS A 222 -5.62 -13.61 -9.31
N VAL A 223 -5.82 -13.23 -10.54
CA VAL A 223 -7.02 -12.50 -10.98
C VAL A 223 -7.80 -13.36 -11.96
N VAL A 224 -9.09 -13.39 -11.78
CA VAL A 224 -10.05 -13.95 -12.72
C VAL A 224 -10.98 -12.84 -13.17
N GLU A 225 -10.99 -12.54 -14.45
CA GLU A 225 -11.91 -11.60 -15.09
C GLU A 225 -12.59 -12.32 -16.24
N ASP A 226 -13.92 -12.42 -16.20
CA ASP A 226 -14.73 -13.06 -17.21
C ASP A 226 -14.15 -14.44 -17.65
N GLU A 227 -13.80 -15.29 -16.63
CA GLU A 227 -13.20 -16.63 -16.77
C GLU A 227 -11.73 -16.66 -17.22
N GLN A 228 -11.10 -15.52 -17.55
CA GLN A 228 -9.68 -15.43 -17.85
C GLN A 228 -8.84 -15.29 -16.59
N LYS A 229 -7.73 -16.03 -16.51
CA LYS A 229 -6.83 -16.02 -15.34
C LYS A 229 -5.56 -15.22 -15.63
N HIS A 230 -5.17 -14.39 -14.68
CA HIS A 230 -3.93 -13.60 -14.72
C HIS A 230 -3.18 -13.75 -13.39
N ASN A 231 -1.85 -13.80 -13.46
CA ASN A 231 -0.97 -13.83 -12.29
C ASN A 231 -0.16 -12.54 -12.20
N GLY A 232 0.04 -12.04 -10.99
CA GLY A 232 0.74 -10.79 -10.73
C GLY A 232 1.34 -10.72 -9.32
N ILE A 233 1.97 -9.60 -9.04
CA ILE A 233 2.59 -9.24 -7.76
C ILE A 233 2.05 -7.89 -7.30
#